data_cf684df66c1e8373261da8c9f1ca230f
#
_entry.id   cf684df66c1e8373261da8c9f1ca230f
#
_cell.length_a   1.000
_cell.length_b   1.000
_cell.length_c   1.000
_cell.angle_alpha   90.00
_cell.angle_beta   90.00
_cell.angle_gamma   90.00
#
_symmetry.space_group_name_H-M   'P 1'
#
loop_
_entity.id
_entity.type
_entity.pdbx_description
1 polymer ?
#
loop_
_entity_poly.entity_id
_entity_poly.type
_entity_poly.pdbx_seq_one_letter_code
_entity_poly.pdbx_strand_id
1 'polypeptide(L)'
;MSSGKEVNVALLESLTHGLQRFGMRSVLFQQNMAQKISVTHTDLKTAEILKETGAITAGELSKITGLSTGSVTALINRLEKSGYVKREQDHKDGRRVMISPIPERQEQIKSHYQSLSAATQDLCSTYNEQELIFAIKFIEDITNIMDKEIDKLMSERG
;
A
#
# COMPACT_ATOMS: atom_id res chain seq x y z
N MET A 1 -37.06 -19.07 -11.46
CA MET A 1 -36.05 -19.84 -12.22
C MET A 1 -34.74 -19.09 -12.14
N SER A 2 -33.85 -19.56 -11.26
CA SER A 2 -32.52 -18.98 -11.06
C SER A 2 -31.67 -19.37 -12.28
N SER A 3 -31.39 -18.41 -13.17
CA SER A 3 -30.36 -18.56 -14.18
C SER A 3 -29.00 -18.46 -13.43
N GLY A 4 -28.51 -19.60 -12.93
CA GLY A 4 -27.18 -19.72 -12.44
C GLY A 4 -26.23 -19.35 -13.59
N LYS A 5 -25.48 -18.24 -13.46
CA LYS A 5 -24.34 -18.00 -14.32
C LYS A 5 -23.41 -19.20 -14.15
N GLU A 6 -23.35 -20.11 -15.13
CA GLU A 6 -22.27 -21.09 -15.20
C GLU A 6 -20.95 -20.31 -15.28
N VAL A 7 -20.24 -20.29 -14.15
CA VAL A 7 -18.95 -19.65 -14.06
C VAL A 7 -17.99 -20.52 -14.89
N ASN A 8 -17.42 -19.94 -15.94
CA ASN A 8 -16.40 -20.63 -16.73
C ASN A 8 -15.16 -20.83 -15.85
N VAL A 9 -14.93 -22.07 -15.41
CA VAL A 9 -13.84 -22.47 -14.50
C VAL A 9 -12.48 -22.01 -15.03
N ALA A 10 -12.23 -22.15 -16.32
CA ALA A 10 -10.97 -21.75 -16.94
C ALA A 10 -10.74 -20.23 -16.86
N LEU A 11 -11.79 -19.41 -16.99
CA LEU A 11 -11.69 -17.96 -16.83
C LEU A 11 -11.41 -17.59 -15.36
N LEU A 12 -12.04 -18.28 -14.43
CA LEU A 12 -11.83 -18.06 -13.00
C LEU A 12 -10.39 -18.41 -12.59
N GLU A 13 -9.88 -19.54 -13.04
CA GLU A 13 -8.49 -19.97 -12.82
C GLU A 13 -7.49 -18.98 -13.43
N SER A 14 -7.74 -18.54 -14.67
CA SER A 14 -6.90 -17.56 -15.36
C SER A 14 -6.87 -16.21 -14.61
N LEU A 15 -8.01 -15.73 -14.11
CA LEU A 15 -8.09 -14.50 -13.35
C LEU A 15 -7.33 -14.62 -12.02
N THR A 16 -7.55 -15.71 -11.29
CA THR A 16 -6.87 -15.96 -10.00
C THR A 16 -5.36 -16.02 -10.18
N HIS A 17 -4.89 -16.74 -11.21
CA HIS A 17 -3.46 -16.80 -11.54
C HIS A 17 -2.92 -15.41 -11.94
N GLY A 18 -3.69 -14.63 -12.70
CA GLY A 18 -3.35 -13.26 -13.06
C GLY A 18 -3.15 -12.36 -11.84
N LEU A 19 -4.05 -12.44 -10.88
CA LEU A 19 -3.95 -11.69 -9.61
C LEU A 19 -2.71 -12.09 -8.80
N GLN A 20 -2.41 -13.39 -8.69
CA GLN A 20 -1.20 -13.88 -8.01
C GLN A 20 0.07 -13.35 -8.68
N ARG A 21 0.14 -13.41 -10.01
CA ARG A 21 1.28 -12.86 -10.77
C ARG A 21 1.42 -11.36 -10.58
N PHE A 22 0.33 -10.62 -10.63
CA PHE A 22 0.33 -9.17 -10.40
C PHE A 22 0.85 -8.84 -8.99
N GLY A 23 0.34 -9.52 -7.95
CA GLY A 23 0.80 -9.32 -6.58
C GLY A 23 2.31 -9.57 -6.43
N MET A 24 2.83 -10.67 -6.98
CA MET A 24 4.26 -10.96 -6.97
C MET A 24 5.08 -9.87 -7.70
N ARG A 25 4.62 -9.40 -8.86
CA ARG A 25 5.30 -8.34 -9.62
C ARG A 25 5.28 -7.00 -8.88
N SER A 26 4.19 -6.67 -8.20
CA SER A 26 4.09 -5.47 -7.36
C SER A 26 5.13 -5.49 -6.24
N VAL A 27 5.29 -6.61 -5.55
CA VAL A 27 6.32 -6.75 -4.51
C VAL A 27 7.74 -6.58 -5.07
N LEU A 28 8.05 -7.25 -6.19
CA LEU A 28 9.35 -7.11 -6.85
C LEU A 28 9.63 -5.68 -7.31
N PHE A 29 8.62 -5.01 -7.85
CA PHE A 29 8.74 -3.61 -8.25
C PHE A 29 9.07 -2.71 -7.05
N GLN A 30 8.35 -2.85 -5.94
CA GLN A 30 8.59 -2.09 -4.72
C GLN A 30 9.96 -2.36 -4.11
N GLN A 31 10.45 -3.62 -4.13
CA GLN A 31 11.80 -3.97 -3.67
C GLN A 31 12.89 -3.28 -4.51
N ASN A 32 12.78 -3.32 -5.84
CA ASN A 32 13.72 -2.64 -6.74
C ASN A 32 13.67 -1.12 -6.57
N MET A 33 12.47 -0.57 -6.36
CA MET A 33 12.30 0.85 -6.09
C MET A 33 12.98 1.26 -4.79
N ALA A 34 12.79 0.52 -3.71
CA ALA A 34 13.44 0.78 -2.42
C ALA A 34 14.97 0.77 -2.55
N GLN A 35 15.53 -0.20 -3.29
CA GLN A 35 16.97 -0.23 -3.58
C GLN A 35 17.43 1.02 -4.35
N LYS A 36 16.69 1.45 -5.36
CA LYS A 36 17.02 2.63 -6.18
C LYS A 36 17.10 3.90 -5.35
N ILE A 37 16.25 4.07 -4.36
CA ILE A 37 16.25 5.26 -3.48
C ILE A 37 17.01 5.04 -2.17
N SER A 38 17.76 3.94 -2.06
CA SER A 38 18.61 3.59 -0.92
C SER A 38 17.89 3.51 0.42
N VAL A 39 16.68 2.96 0.42
CA VAL A 39 15.90 2.63 1.62
C VAL A 39 15.57 1.14 1.67
N THR A 40 15.08 0.66 2.80
CA THR A 40 14.54 -0.70 2.87
C THR A 40 13.13 -0.76 2.29
N HIS A 41 12.69 -1.95 1.89
CA HIS A 41 11.31 -2.16 1.45
C HIS A 41 10.29 -1.74 2.53
N THR A 42 10.58 -2.02 3.80
CA THR A 42 9.74 -1.62 4.93
C THR A 42 9.67 -0.10 5.08
N ASP A 43 10.78 0.62 4.85
CA ASP A 43 10.82 2.08 4.89
C ASP A 43 9.93 2.69 3.80
N LEU A 44 10.07 2.18 2.57
CA LEU A 44 9.25 2.63 1.43
C LEU A 44 7.75 2.35 1.69
N LYS A 45 7.42 1.15 2.15
CA LYS A 45 6.05 0.76 2.51
C LYS A 45 5.46 1.68 3.58
N THR A 46 6.24 2.03 4.59
CA THR A 46 5.81 2.95 5.64
C THR A 46 5.56 4.36 5.11
N ALA A 47 6.41 4.85 4.21
CA ALA A 47 6.21 6.14 3.56
C ALA A 47 4.91 6.14 2.72
N GLU A 48 4.58 5.04 2.03
CA GLU A 48 3.31 4.88 1.30
C GLU A 48 2.11 4.87 2.24
N ILE A 49 2.17 4.16 3.37
CA ILE A 49 1.12 4.17 4.40
C ILE A 49 0.88 5.60 4.90
N LEU A 50 1.93 6.33 5.26
CA LEU A 50 1.82 7.70 5.73
C LEU A 50 1.29 8.67 4.67
N LYS A 51 1.51 8.39 3.39
CA LYS A 51 0.91 9.15 2.29
C LYS A 51 -0.62 8.97 2.25
N GLU A 52 -1.10 7.76 2.51
CA GLU A 52 -2.54 7.45 2.51
C GLU A 52 -3.24 7.95 3.77
N THR A 53 -2.64 7.72 4.94
CA THR A 53 -3.24 8.02 6.24
C THR A 53 -3.05 9.46 6.69
N GLY A 54 -2.02 10.15 6.17
CA GLY A 54 -1.50 11.38 6.76
C GLY A 54 -0.70 11.09 8.04
N ALA A 55 -0.62 12.09 8.92
CA ALA A 55 0.08 11.97 10.19
C ALA A 55 -0.66 11.01 11.15
N ILE A 56 0.06 10.02 11.68
CA ILE A 56 -0.46 9.05 12.65
C ILE A 56 0.53 8.83 13.80
N THR A 57 0.07 8.24 14.89
CA THR A 57 0.93 7.87 16.02
C THR A 57 1.73 6.59 15.72
N ALA A 58 2.81 6.37 16.47
CA ALA A 58 3.57 5.12 16.40
C ALA A 58 2.72 3.89 16.73
N GLY A 59 1.75 4.02 17.65
CA GLY A 59 0.81 2.95 17.99
C GLY A 59 -0.14 2.60 16.83
N GLU A 60 -0.66 3.60 16.12
CA GLU A 60 -1.47 3.39 14.93
C GLU A 60 -0.65 2.75 13.81
N LEU A 61 0.59 3.19 13.60
CA LEU A 61 1.49 2.58 12.63
C LEU A 61 1.81 1.12 12.97
N SER A 62 2.00 0.80 14.25
CA SER A 62 2.17 -0.58 14.73
C SER A 62 0.96 -1.47 14.38
N LYS A 63 -0.25 -0.97 14.57
CA LYS A 63 -1.49 -1.69 14.22
C LYS A 63 -1.58 -1.95 12.72
N ILE A 64 -1.31 -0.94 11.90
CA ILE A 64 -1.40 -1.06 10.43
C ILE A 64 -0.35 -2.04 9.88
N THR A 65 0.89 -1.97 10.41
CA THR A 65 2.01 -2.77 9.90
C THR A 65 2.12 -4.16 10.52
N GLY A 66 1.49 -4.38 11.68
CA GLY A 66 1.69 -5.60 12.48
C GLY A 66 3.08 -5.73 13.10
N LEU A 67 3.89 -4.67 13.06
CA LEU A 67 5.21 -4.65 13.67
C LEU A 67 5.12 -4.42 15.18
N SER A 68 6.05 -5.00 15.94
CA SER A 68 6.17 -4.71 17.37
C SER A 68 6.50 -3.25 17.63
N THR A 69 6.18 -2.73 18.82
CA THR A 69 6.46 -1.35 19.24
C THR A 69 7.95 -1.01 19.08
N GLY A 70 8.85 -1.94 19.46
CA GLY A 70 10.28 -1.75 19.30
C GLY A 70 10.71 -1.65 17.84
N SER A 71 10.16 -2.50 16.97
CA SER A 71 10.42 -2.46 15.52
C SER A 71 9.93 -1.17 14.89
N VAL A 72 8.72 -0.70 15.28
CA VAL A 72 8.16 0.58 14.80
C VAL A 72 9.03 1.75 15.26
N THR A 73 9.50 1.76 16.52
CA THR A 73 10.38 2.81 17.02
C THR A 73 11.68 2.87 16.22
N ALA A 74 12.32 1.72 15.96
CA ALA A 74 13.54 1.64 15.16
C ALA A 74 13.30 2.09 13.71
N LEU A 75 12.18 1.72 13.11
CA LEU A 75 11.75 2.14 11.78
C LEU A 75 11.57 3.65 11.70
N ILE A 76 10.83 4.25 12.64
CA ILE A 76 10.59 5.71 12.68
C ILE A 76 11.92 6.45 12.86
N ASN A 77 12.80 6.00 13.76
CA ASN A 77 14.11 6.61 13.94
C ASN A 77 14.94 6.61 12.64
N ARG A 78 14.91 5.52 11.90
CA ARG A 78 15.61 5.38 10.62
C ARG A 78 15.02 6.30 9.56
N LEU A 79 13.69 6.34 9.42
CA LEU A 79 12.99 7.22 8.48
C LEU A 79 13.19 8.71 8.81
N GLU A 80 13.20 9.08 10.09
CA GLU A 80 13.47 10.45 10.53
C GLU A 80 14.91 10.86 10.23
N LYS A 81 15.88 9.99 10.53
CA LYS A 81 17.30 10.21 10.17
C LYS A 81 17.51 10.39 8.67
N SER A 82 16.75 9.66 7.86
CA SER A 82 16.82 9.75 6.39
C SER A 82 15.95 10.88 5.82
N GLY A 83 15.25 11.65 6.66
CA GLY A 83 14.45 12.80 6.27
C GLY A 83 13.14 12.46 5.57
N TYR A 84 12.61 11.25 5.74
CA TYR A 84 11.31 10.85 5.16
C TYR A 84 10.12 11.20 6.04
N VAL A 85 10.33 11.25 7.34
CA VAL A 85 9.29 11.60 8.32
C VAL A 85 9.85 12.58 9.34
N LYS A 86 8.97 13.24 10.06
CA LYS A 86 9.25 14.03 11.26
C LYS A 86 8.31 13.66 12.39
N ARG A 87 8.77 13.82 13.63
CA ARG A 87 7.92 13.79 14.81
C ARG A 87 7.45 15.19 15.13
N GLU A 88 6.17 15.35 15.39
CA GLU A 88 5.58 16.61 15.83
C GLU A 88 4.47 16.34 16.87
N GLN A 89 4.24 17.29 17.74
CA GLN A 89 3.13 17.19 18.70
C GLN A 89 1.80 17.39 17.97
N ASP A 90 0.79 16.62 18.39
CA ASP A 90 -0.57 16.79 17.87
C ASP A 90 -1.10 18.19 18.27
N HIS A 91 -1.57 18.94 17.29
CA HIS A 91 -2.15 20.27 17.53
C HIS A 91 -3.42 20.25 18.40
N LYS A 92 -4.10 19.10 18.48
CA LYS A 92 -5.34 18.94 19.26
C LYS A 92 -5.08 18.36 20.66
N ASP A 93 -4.07 17.50 20.78
CA ASP A 93 -3.66 16.87 22.03
C ASP A 93 -2.14 16.82 22.11
N GLY A 94 -1.54 17.81 22.76
CA GLY A 94 -0.09 17.93 22.91
C GLY A 94 0.60 16.78 23.65
N ARG A 95 -0.17 15.80 24.18
CA ARG A 95 0.38 14.56 24.75
C ARG A 95 0.70 13.51 23.68
N ARG A 96 0.15 13.66 22.47
CA ARG A 96 0.34 12.71 21.36
C ARG A 96 1.48 13.19 20.50
N VAL A 97 2.37 12.25 20.14
CA VAL A 97 3.41 12.45 19.14
C VAL A 97 2.95 11.83 17.82
N MET A 98 2.85 12.68 16.82
CA MET A 98 2.46 12.31 15.47
C MET A 98 3.69 12.07 14.61
N ILE A 99 3.63 11.07 13.76
CA ILE A 99 4.61 10.79 12.73
C ILE A 99 4.04 11.31 11.42
N SER A 100 4.65 12.37 10.91
CA SER A 100 4.19 13.07 9.70
C SER A 100 5.15 12.81 8.55
N PRO A 101 4.64 12.56 7.34
CA PRO A 101 5.49 12.49 6.15
C PRO A 101 6.06 13.86 5.80
N ILE A 102 7.27 13.88 5.25
CA ILE A 102 7.89 15.12 4.74
C ILE A 102 7.48 15.27 3.26
N PRO A 103 6.74 16.33 2.88
CA PRO A 103 6.14 16.45 1.55
C PRO A 103 7.16 16.35 0.40
N GLU A 104 8.33 16.96 0.55
CA GLU A 104 9.40 16.96 -0.46
C GLU A 104 9.91 15.54 -0.74
N ARG A 105 9.97 14.68 0.29
CA ARG A 105 10.36 13.28 0.16
C ARG A 105 9.25 12.44 -0.46
N GLN A 106 7.99 12.72 -0.15
CA GLN A 106 6.85 12.10 -0.81
C GLN A 106 6.85 12.40 -2.31
N GLU A 107 7.13 13.63 -2.71
CA GLU A 107 7.21 14.00 -4.12
C GLU A 107 8.40 13.32 -4.83
N GLN A 108 9.54 13.15 -4.16
CA GLN A 108 10.67 12.37 -4.70
C GLN A 108 10.29 10.90 -4.94
N ILE A 109 9.63 10.25 -3.98
CA ILE A 109 9.13 8.88 -4.16
C ILE A 109 8.17 8.83 -5.35
N LYS A 110 7.21 9.75 -5.41
CA LYS A 110 6.21 9.84 -6.49
C LYS A 110 6.88 9.99 -7.86
N SER A 111 7.96 10.78 -7.98
CA SER A 111 8.66 10.98 -9.24
C SER A 111 9.20 9.67 -9.82
N HIS A 112 9.61 8.72 -8.97
CA HIS A 112 10.07 7.42 -9.41
C HIS A 112 8.95 6.49 -9.92
N TYR A 113 7.69 6.78 -9.58
CA TYR A 113 6.52 6.05 -10.08
C TYR A 113 5.95 6.65 -11.39
N GLN A 114 6.46 7.78 -11.88
CA GLN A 114 5.89 8.48 -13.04
C GLN A 114 5.80 7.59 -14.28
N SER A 115 6.83 6.80 -14.58
CA SER A 115 6.83 5.90 -15.73
C SER A 115 5.74 4.84 -15.63
N LEU A 116 5.59 4.22 -14.45
CA LEU A 116 4.52 3.24 -14.21
C LEU A 116 3.14 3.89 -14.28
N SER A 117 3.00 5.08 -13.70
CA SER A 117 1.74 5.84 -13.72
C SER A 117 1.33 6.20 -15.14
N ALA A 118 2.26 6.71 -15.95
CA ALA A 118 1.99 7.04 -17.36
C ALA A 118 1.58 5.80 -18.15
N ALA A 119 2.33 4.70 -18.05
CA ALA A 119 2.01 3.44 -18.72
C ALA A 119 0.64 2.88 -18.27
N THR A 120 0.28 3.04 -16.99
CA THR A 120 -1.03 2.64 -16.48
C THR A 120 -2.14 3.51 -17.06
N GLN A 121 -1.95 4.83 -17.14
CA GLN A 121 -2.91 5.76 -17.75
C GLN A 121 -3.11 5.45 -19.24
N ASP A 122 -2.03 5.19 -19.98
CA ASP A 122 -2.09 4.80 -21.39
C ASP A 122 -2.89 3.50 -21.57
N LEU A 123 -2.65 2.49 -20.71
CA LEU A 123 -3.45 1.27 -20.72
C LEU A 123 -4.92 1.56 -20.41
N CYS A 124 -5.21 2.33 -19.37
CA CYS A 124 -6.59 2.66 -18.99
C CYS A 124 -7.33 3.41 -20.11
N SER A 125 -6.64 4.23 -20.91
CA SER A 125 -7.25 4.95 -22.02
C SER A 125 -7.74 4.04 -23.17
N THR A 126 -7.33 2.79 -23.20
CA THR A 126 -7.80 1.80 -24.20
C THR A 126 -9.14 1.16 -23.84
N TYR A 127 -9.59 1.32 -22.60
CA TYR A 127 -10.85 0.77 -22.11
C TYR A 127 -11.98 1.81 -22.14
N ASN A 128 -13.21 1.35 -22.37
CA ASN A 128 -14.37 2.20 -22.26
C ASN A 128 -14.78 2.45 -20.80
N GLU A 129 -15.70 3.39 -20.58
CA GLU A 129 -16.13 3.78 -19.22
C GLU A 129 -16.71 2.62 -18.41
N GLN A 130 -17.52 1.74 -19.02
CA GLN A 130 -18.13 0.61 -18.33
C GLN A 130 -17.08 -0.43 -17.90
N GLU A 131 -16.08 -0.67 -18.74
CA GLU A 131 -14.95 -1.55 -18.42
C GLU A 131 -14.11 -0.98 -17.29
N LEU A 132 -13.86 0.33 -17.27
CA LEU A 132 -13.14 0.99 -16.18
C LEU A 132 -13.93 0.94 -14.87
N ILE A 133 -15.24 1.22 -14.90
CA ILE A 133 -16.11 1.11 -13.71
C ILE A 133 -16.07 -0.32 -13.15
N PHE A 134 -16.17 -1.33 -14.02
CA PHE A 134 -16.06 -2.73 -13.60
C PHE A 134 -14.69 -3.03 -12.97
N ALA A 135 -13.60 -2.59 -13.61
CA ALA A 135 -12.24 -2.81 -13.12
C ALA A 135 -12.02 -2.14 -11.75
N ILE A 136 -12.49 -0.90 -11.58
CA ILE A 136 -12.41 -0.18 -10.29
C ILE A 136 -13.11 -0.98 -9.21
N LYS A 137 -14.38 -1.36 -9.44
CA LYS A 137 -15.14 -2.15 -8.48
C LYS A 137 -14.46 -3.48 -8.14
N PHE A 138 -13.95 -4.18 -9.13
CA PHE A 138 -13.26 -5.44 -8.93
C PHE A 138 -11.99 -5.27 -8.06
N ILE A 139 -11.21 -4.21 -8.31
CA ILE A 139 -10.00 -3.90 -7.52
C ILE A 139 -10.38 -3.56 -6.08
N GLU A 140 -11.44 -2.78 -5.86
CA GLU A 140 -11.95 -2.47 -4.52
C GLU A 140 -12.39 -3.74 -3.78
N ASP A 141 -13.17 -4.61 -4.41
CA ASP A 141 -13.66 -5.85 -3.82
C ASP A 141 -12.50 -6.79 -3.44
N ILE A 142 -11.50 -6.96 -4.32
CA ILE A 142 -10.32 -7.81 -4.03
C ILE A 142 -9.42 -7.22 -2.94
N THR A 143 -9.28 -5.90 -2.90
CA THR A 143 -8.55 -5.19 -1.84
C THR A 143 -9.21 -5.41 -0.49
N ASN A 144 -10.53 -5.27 -0.39
CA ASN A 144 -11.28 -5.54 0.83
C ASN A 144 -11.16 -7.00 1.31
N ILE A 145 -11.08 -7.96 0.38
CA ILE A 145 -10.81 -9.38 0.71
C ILE A 145 -9.39 -9.50 1.29
N MET A 146 -8.42 -8.86 0.67
CA MET A 146 -7.02 -8.91 1.11
C MET A 146 -6.85 -8.32 2.52
N ASP A 147 -7.51 -7.18 2.80
CA ASP A 147 -7.48 -6.56 4.14
C ASP A 147 -8.00 -7.50 5.21
N LYS A 148 -9.13 -8.18 4.96
CA LYS A 148 -9.68 -9.17 5.89
C LYS A 148 -8.75 -10.36 6.13
N GLU A 149 -8.06 -10.83 5.10
CA GLU A 149 -7.11 -11.93 5.24
C GLU A 149 -5.84 -11.49 5.99
N ILE A 150 -5.37 -10.25 5.78
CA ILE A 150 -4.28 -9.65 6.55
C ILE A 150 -4.66 -9.59 8.03
N ASP A 151 -5.86 -9.09 8.36
CA ASP A 151 -6.33 -9.01 9.74
C ASP A 151 -6.38 -10.39 10.43
N LYS A 152 -6.83 -11.43 9.73
CA LYS A 152 -6.80 -12.81 10.24
C LYS A 152 -5.38 -13.26 10.56
N LEU A 153 -4.45 -13.11 9.61
CA LEU A 153 -3.04 -13.48 9.79
C LEU A 153 -2.38 -12.71 10.94
N MET A 154 -2.78 -11.45 11.17
CA MET A 154 -2.26 -10.65 12.27
C MET A 154 -2.84 -11.08 13.62
N SER A 155 -4.12 -11.46 13.68
CA SER A 155 -4.76 -11.94 14.91
C SER A 155 -4.24 -13.32 15.38
N GLU A 156 -3.74 -14.15 14.48
CA GLU A 156 -3.15 -15.45 14.79
C GLU A 156 -1.73 -15.36 15.38
N ARG A 157 -1.10 -14.18 15.38
CA ARG A 157 0.25 -13.94 15.92
C ARG A 157 0.27 -13.46 17.37
N GLY A 158 -0.90 -13.26 17.98
CA GLY A 158 -1.10 -12.83 19.38
C GLY A 158 -1.53 -14.03 20.27
#